data_6251be0196b0e958aea531c6c146ca6d
#
_entry.id   6251be0196b0e958aea531c6c146ca6d
#
_cell.length_a   1.000
_cell.length_b   1.000
_cell.length_c   1.000
_cell.angle_alpha   90.00
_cell.angle_beta   90.00
_cell.angle_gamma   90.00
#
_symmetry.space_group_name_H-M   'P 1'
#
loop_
_entity.id
_entity.type
_entity.pdbx_description
1 polymer ?
#
loop_
_entity_poly.entity_id
_entity_poly.type
_entity_poly.pdbx_seq_one_letter_code
_entity_poly.pdbx_strand_id
1 'polypeptide(L)'
;MSWSTSTDTPPTTATASAPCALRPAPVQVLYLGYPGTLGGDYMDYNVVDEVVCPAEHREFYTERLLYMPHCYQANSFAELYADILDPATLPRRADHQLPEKPTVVLCNFCRLGRITRALFAVWMRILRRVPTSVLWLYSHPRAAAGRLQAAAREMGVAPERLIFAPPCSPKLEHLKRVTLADLALDTLVYNGHTTASDMLWAGVPLITMRGDTWPSRVAASVAEAALMHELVVDDLEAYEDKAVALVHAPERLRQLKEELAKKRTSAPLFDSGLWVRNFELGLDEVWRRYAAGATGAAHVLVSHLNPALSTTPRLSLTVPPAGAAPAGTSAGRARAARRGGPTSSMRGSSAS
;
A
#
# COMPACT_ATOMS: atom_id res chain seq x y z
N MET A 1 -22.29 5.91 19.77
CA MET A 1 -22.52 4.54 19.28
C MET A 1 -21.30 3.71 19.60
N SER A 2 -21.41 2.76 20.51
CA SER A 2 -20.32 1.91 20.97
C SER A 2 -20.09 0.79 19.97
N TRP A 3 -18.89 0.72 19.38
CA TRP A 3 -18.48 -0.42 18.59
C TRP A 3 -18.02 -1.52 19.54
N SER A 4 -18.88 -2.52 19.73
CA SER A 4 -18.50 -3.74 20.44
C SER A 4 -17.45 -4.49 19.64
N THR A 5 -16.40 -4.93 20.31
CA THR A 5 -15.38 -5.85 19.79
C THR A 5 -16.01 -7.24 19.67
N SER A 6 -16.78 -7.49 18.61
CA SER A 6 -17.12 -8.86 18.24
C SER A 6 -15.94 -9.47 17.47
N THR A 7 -15.65 -10.71 17.79
CA THR A 7 -14.63 -11.55 17.16
C THR A 7 -15.02 -12.01 15.76
N ASP A 8 -15.90 -11.28 15.08
CA ASP A 8 -16.38 -11.61 13.76
C ASP A 8 -15.29 -11.33 12.73
N THR A 9 -14.88 -12.36 12.05
CA THR A 9 -14.09 -12.29 10.82
C THR A 9 -14.78 -11.26 9.91
N PRO A 10 -14.08 -10.23 9.41
CA PRO A 10 -14.72 -9.28 8.49
C PRO A 10 -15.31 -10.07 7.33
N PRO A 11 -16.49 -9.69 6.83
CA PRO A 11 -17.11 -10.39 5.71
C PRO A 11 -16.07 -10.53 4.61
N THR A 12 -15.95 -11.73 4.07
CA THR A 12 -15.04 -11.97 2.93
C THR A 12 -15.45 -11.00 1.82
N THR A 13 -14.50 -10.57 1.01
CA THR A 13 -14.74 -9.66 -0.13
C THR A 13 -15.91 -10.13 -0.98
N ALA A 14 -16.08 -11.45 -1.11
CA ALA A 14 -17.21 -12.09 -1.78
C ALA A 14 -18.57 -11.76 -1.13
N THR A 15 -18.66 -11.66 0.20
CA THR A 15 -19.91 -11.33 0.89
C THR A 15 -20.26 -9.86 0.76
N ALA A 16 -19.26 -8.97 0.77
CA ALA A 16 -19.46 -7.54 0.61
C ALA A 16 -19.81 -7.14 -0.84
N SER A 17 -19.36 -7.90 -1.84
CA SER A 17 -19.65 -7.65 -3.26
C SER A 17 -20.99 -8.23 -3.74
N ALA A 18 -21.58 -9.19 -3.02
CA ALA A 18 -22.83 -9.83 -3.41
C ALA A 18 -24.00 -8.84 -3.69
N PRO A 19 -24.25 -7.79 -2.89
CA PRO A 19 -25.25 -6.79 -3.23
C PRO A 19 -24.96 -6.03 -4.51
N CYS A 20 -23.68 -5.77 -4.82
CA CYS A 20 -23.28 -5.06 -6.02
C CYS A 20 -23.50 -5.90 -7.29
N ALA A 21 -23.44 -7.23 -7.20
CA ALA A 21 -23.70 -8.13 -8.32
C ALA A 21 -25.15 -8.03 -8.82
N LEU A 22 -26.08 -7.57 -7.97
CA LEU A 22 -27.47 -7.28 -8.35
C LEU A 22 -27.63 -5.96 -9.12
N ARG A 23 -26.58 -5.19 -9.29
CA ARG A 23 -26.54 -3.86 -9.96
C ARG A 23 -27.64 -2.92 -9.46
N PRO A 24 -27.69 -2.60 -8.16
CA PRO A 24 -28.72 -1.72 -7.59
C PRO A 24 -28.64 -0.26 -8.07
N ALA A 25 -27.55 0.11 -8.74
CA ALA A 25 -27.33 1.42 -9.31
C ALA A 25 -26.86 1.31 -10.77
N PRO A 26 -27.16 2.32 -11.61
CA PRO A 26 -26.77 2.33 -13.02
C PRO A 26 -25.25 2.43 -13.23
N VAL A 27 -24.54 3.02 -12.27
CA VAL A 27 -23.07 3.09 -12.22
C VAL A 27 -22.59 2.65 -10.86
N GLN A 28 -21.66 1.74 -10.81
CA GLN A 28 -21.07 1.22 -9.59
C GLN A 28 -19.56 1.45 -9.57
N VAL A 29 -19.07 2.09 -8.48
CA VAL A 29 -17.67 2.47 -8.31
C VAL A 29 -17.09 1.76 -7.10
N LEU A 30 -16.02 0.99 -7.30
CA LEU A 30 -15.24 0.37 -6.23
C LEU A 30 -14.29 1.42 -5.64
N TYR A 31 -14.36 1.61 -4.33
CA TYR A 31 -13.45 2.50 -3.63
C TYR A 31 -13.02 1.95 -2.26
N LEU A 32 -11.72 1.96 -2.02
CA LEU A 32 -11.01 1.71 -0.76
C LEU A 32 -11.23 0.34 -0.08
N GLY A 33 -12.29 -0.39 -0.40
CA GLY A 33 -12.66 -1.63 0.31
C GLY A 33 -11.72 -2.80 0.04
N TYR A 34 -11.20 -2.90 -1.19
CA TYR A 34 -10.29 -3.96 -1.63
C TYR A 34 -9.23 -3.41 -2.58
N PRO A 35 -7.93 -3.63 -2.31
CA PRO A 35 -6.85 -3.13 -3.16
C PRO A 35 -6.59 -4.07 -4.34
N GLY A 36 -7.46 -4.04 -5.35
CA GLY A 36 -7.38 -4.89 -6.54
C GLY A 36 -8.66 -4.84 -7.36
N THR A 37 -8.73 -5.63 -8.43
CA THR A 37 -9.95 -5.87 -9.20
C THR A 37 -10.89 -6.84 -8.46
N LEU A 38 -12.20 -6.66 -8.61
CA LEU A 38 -13.17 -7.67 -8.16
C LEU A 38 -13.39 -8.77 -9.20
N GLY A 39 -12.89 -8.59 -10.43
CA GLY A 39 -12.96 -9.59 -11.49
C GLY A 39 -14.37 -9.84 -12.03
N GLY A 40 -15.33 -8.95 -11.75
CA GLY A 40 -16.72 -9.07 -12.18
C GLY A 40 -17.16 -7.91 -13.06
N ASP A 41 -18.13 -8.15 -13.93
CA ASP A 41 -18.70 -7.18 -14.86
C ASP A 41 -19.75 -6.24 -14.23
N TYR A 42 -20.03 -6.44 -12.94
CA TYR A 42 -20.99 -5.64 -12.18
C TYR A 42 -20.40 -4.35 -11.60
N MET A 43 -19.08 -4.19 -11.58
CA MET A 43 -18.43 -2.93 -11.19
C MET A 43 -17.97 -2.17 -12.43
N ASP A 44 -18.35 -0.91 -12.53
CA ASP A 44 -18.05 -0.09 -13.70
C ASP A 44 -16.69 0.60 -13.60
N TYR A 45 -16.33 1.08 -12.41
CA TYR A 45 -15.08 1.78 -12.15
C TYR A 45 -14.41 1.33 -10.85
N ASN A 46 -13.08 1.43 -10.83
CA ASN A 46 -12.27 1.27 -9.62
C ASN A 46 -11.39 2.52 -9.43
N VAL A 47 -11.39 3.09 -8.22
CA VAL A 47 -10.65 4.33 -7.91
C VAL A 47 -9.21 3.97 -7.57
N VAL A 48 -8.27 4.50 -8.35
CA VAL A 48 -6.83 4.22 -8.26
C VAL A 48 -6.02 5.52 -8.34
N ASP A 49 -4.72 5.41 -8.23
CA ASP A 49 -3.74 6.41 -8.70
C ASP A 49 -2.69 5.74 -9.58
N GLU A 50 -1.82 6.53 -10.21
CA GLU A 50 -0.82 6.02 -11.16
C GLU A 50 0.29 5.21 -10.48
N VAL A 51 0.48 5.34 -9.17
CA VAL A 51 1.47 4.56 -8.41
C VAL A 51 0.95 3.17 -8.12
N VAL A 52 -0.29 3.04 -7.63
CA VAL A 52 -0.86 1.73 -7.30
C VAL A 52 -1.29 0.95 -8.53
N CYS A 53 -1.68 1.63 -9.61
CA CYS A 53 -2.04 1.01 -10.88
C CYS A 53 -1.40 1.78 -12.04
N PRO A 54 -0.13 1.56 -12.35
CA PRO A 54 0.52 2.15 -13.51
C PRO A 54 -0.13 1.65 -14.82
N ALA A 55 0.21 2.30 -15.94
CA ALA A 55 -0.45 2.06 -17.21
C ALA A 55 -0.36 0.60 -17.68
N GLU A 56 0.76 -0.04 -17.43
CA GLU A 56 1.05 -1.43 -17.77
C GLU A 56 0.24 -2.45 -16.96
N HIS A 57 -0.34 -2.03 -15.81
CA HIS A 57 -1.17 -2.91 -14.98
C HIS A 57 -2.66 -2.83 -15.33
N ARG A 58 -3.08 -1.95 -16.23
CA ARG A 58 -4.50 -1.73 -16.58
C ARG A 58 -5.18 -2.98 -17.12
N GLU A 59 -4.45 -3.80 -17.85
CA GLU A 59 -4.97 -5.04 -18.43
C GLU A 59 -5.42 -6.09 -17.42
N PHE A 60 -4.95 -5.99 -16.15
CA PHE A 60 -5.32 -6.92 -15.08
C PHE A 60 -6.65 -6.56 -14.39
N TYR A 61 -7.30 -5.46 -14.78
CA TYR A 61 -8.55 -4.99 -14.18
C TYR A 61 -9.73 -5.16 -15.13
N THR A 62 -10.82 -5.71 -14.61
CA THR A 62 -12.09 -5.79 -15.34
C THR A 62 -12.83 -4.46 -15.34
N GLU A 63 -12.63 -3.66 -14.29
CA GLU A 63 -13.22 -2.35 -14.14
C GLU A 63 -12.46 -1.29 -14.96
N ARG A 64 -13.16 -0.26 -15.41
CA ARG A 64 -12.50 0.98 -15.84
C ARG A 64 -11.87 1.65 -14.62
N LEU A 65 -10.81 2.38 -14.83
CA LEU A 65 -10.06 2.99 -13.73
C LEU A 65 -10.35 4.49 -13.68
N LEU A 66 -10.64 4.98 -12.48
CA LEU A 66 -10.75 6.39 -12.14
C LEU A 66 -9.46 6.79 -11.39
N TYR A 67 -8.57 7.47 -12.11
CA TYR A 67 -7.25 7.86 -11.61
C TYR A 67 -7.31 9.18 -10.82
N MET A 68 -7.05 9.10 -9.53
CA MET A 68 -6.83 10.26 -8.67
C MET A 68 -5.44 10.87 -8.93
N PRO A 69 -5.27 12.21 -8.87
CA PRO A 69 -4.01 12.84 -9.27
C PRO A 69 -2.83 12.62 -8.33
N HIS A 70 -3.05 12.30 -7.06
CA HIS A 70 -1.99 12.15 -6.07
C HIS A 70 -1.99 10.78 -5.41
N CYS A 71 -3.02 10.51 -4.60
CA CYS A 71 -3.20 9.25 -3.92
C CYS A 71 -4.68 8.89 -3.94
N TYR A 72 -4.97 7.62 -4.25
CA TYR A 72 -6.35 7.14 -4.21
C TYR A 72 -6.91 7.08 -2.78
N GLN A 73 -6.04 6.98 -1.77
CA GLN A 73 -6.44 6.81 -0.38
C GLN A 73 -6.75 8.15 0.28
N ALA A 74 -8.02 8.38 0.62
CA ALA A 74 -8.42 9.52 1.43
C ALA A 74 -8.04 9.32 2.91
N ASN A 75 -7.84 10.42 3.60
CA ASN A 75 -7.74 10.46 5.06
C ASN A 75 -8.25 11.80 5.59
N SER A 76 -8.44 11.88 6.91
CA SER A 76 -8.90 13.08 7.62
C SER A 76 -7.98 13.37 8.82
N PHE A 77 -6.69 13.12 8.66
CA PHE A 77 -5.74 13.26 9.78
C PHE A 77 -5.57 14.71 10.22
N ALA A 78 -5.56 15.65 9.29
CA ALA A 78 -5.43 17.06 9.59
C ALA A 78 -6.60 17.59 10.45
N GLU A 79 -7.81 17.09 10.21
CA GLU A 79 -9.01 17.48 10.93
C GLU A 79 -9.18 16.77 12.28
N LEU A 80 -8.82 15.48 12.33
CA LEU A 80 -9.12 14.65 13.50
C LEU A 80 -7.96 14.50 14.50
N TYR A 81 -6.72 14.69 14.04
CA TYR A 81 -5.52 14.35 14.82
C TYR A 81 -4.46 15.45 14.80
N ALA A 82 -4.86 16.72 14.71
CA ALA A 82 -3.96 17.86 14.76
C ALA A 82 -3.22 17.97 16.11
N ASP A 83 -3.78 17.44 17.19
CA ASP A 83 -3.20 17.48 18.54
C ASP A 83 -1.79 16.87 18.63
N ILE A 84 -1.43 15.92 17.73
CA ILE A 84 -0.07 15.36 17.71
C ILE A 84 0.99 16.38 17.26
N LEU A 85 0.57 17.52 16.73
CA LEU A 85 1.49 18.59 16.33
C LEU A 85 1.99 19.40 17.53
N ASP A 86 1.31 19.31 18.70
CA ASP A 86 1.75 19.93 19.93
C ASP A 86 2.72 19.03 20.70
N PRO A 87 4.01 19.39 20.78
CA PRO A 87 5.03 18.60 21.49
C PRO A 87 4.71 18.35 22.96
N ALA A 88 3.94 19.24 23.62
CA ALA A 88 3.59 19.12 25.02
C ALA A 88 2.65 17.91 25.30
N THR A 89 1.97 17.41 24.28
CA THR A 89 1.03 16.27 24.38
C THR A 89 1.69 14.92 24.11
N LEU A 90 2.97 14.90 23.72
CA LEU A 90 3.65 13.69 23.27
C LEU A 90 4.22 12.87 24.44
N PRO A 91 4.17 11.52 24.38
CA PRO A 91 4.74 10.64 25.39
C PRO A 91 6.27 10.64 25.33
N ARG A 92 6.89 10.06 26.38
CA ARG A 92 8.33 9.81 26.42
C ARG A 92 8.65 8.37 26.06
N ARG A 93 9.87 8.10 25.60
CA ARG A 93 10.35 6.74 25.29
C ARG A 93 10.24 5.79 26.49
N ALA A 94 10.55 6.27 27.68
CA ALA A 94 10.43 5.50 28.92
C ALA A 94 9.01 4.97 29.16
N ASP A 95 7.97 5.73 28.80
CA ASP A 95 6.57 5.33 28.99
C ASP A 95 6.19 4.11 28.11
N HIS A 96 7.00 3.81 27.10
CA HIS A 96 6.83 2.70 26.16
C HIS A 96 7.97 1.67 26.19
N GLN A 97 8.82 1.69 27.22
CA GLN A 97 9.97 0.79 27.38
C GLN A 97 10.96 0.85 26.22
N LEU A 98 11.03 1.99 25.56
CA LEU A 98 11.97 2.25 24.49
C LEU A 98 13.28 2.82 25.06
N PRO A 99 14.43 2.43 24.52
CA PRO A 99 15.71 2.97 24.94
C PRO A 99 15.81 4.46 24.60
N GLU A 100 16.49 5.20 25.47
CA GLU A 100 16.76 6.62 25.24
C GLU A 100 17.77 6.84 24.10
N LYS A 101 17.84 8.06 23.60
CA LYS A 101 18.87 8.44 22.62
C LYS A 101 20.27 8.25 23.21
N PRO A 102 21.27 7.86 22.42
CA PRO A 102 21.29 7.90 20.94
C PRO A 102 20.74 6.66 20.24
N THR A 103 20.11 5.70 20.93
CA THR A 103 19.55 4.51 20.29
C THR A 103 18.47 4.89 19.26
N VAL A 104 18.61 4.36 18.05
CA VAL A 104 17.63 4.57 16.98
C VAL A 104 16.49 3.56 17.11
N VAL A 105 15.26 4.05 17.11
CA VAL A 105 14.05 3.23 17.13
C VAL A 105 13.52 3.07 15.71
N LEU A 106 13.83 1.92 15.10
CA LEU A 106 13.16 1.47 13.87
C LEU A 106 11.78 0.93 14.25
N CYS A 107 10.76 1.11 13.41
CA CYS A 107 9.44 0.59 13.75
C CYS A 107 8.67 -0.01 12.56
N ASN A 108 7.75 -0.93 12.88
CA ASN A 108 6.68 -1.35 11.99
C ASN A 108 5.43 -1.66 12.82
N PHE A 109 4.31 -1.03 12.49
CA PHE A 109 3.03 -1.21 13.18
C PHE A 109 2.00 -1.99 12.37
N CYS A 110 2.40 -2.64 11.30
CA CYS A 110 1.56 -3.62 10.60
C CYS A 110 1.37 -4.88 11.46
N ARG A 111 0.31 -5.63 11.18
CA ARG A 111 0.10 -6.94 11.84
C ARG A 111 1.28 -7.85 11.55
N LEU A 112 1.76 -8.58 12.56
CA LEU A 112 2.93 -9.47 12.44
C LEU A 112 2.80 -10.54 11.34
N GLY A 113 1.57 -10.91 10.97
CA GLY A 113 1.32 -11.85 9.87
C GLY A 113 1.69 -11.32 8.47
N ARG A 114 1.97 -10.00 8.32
CA ARG A 114 2.47 -9.43 7.07
C ARG A 114 3.99 -9.54 6.91
N ILE A 115 4.69 -9.90 7.97
CA ILE A 115 6.14 -10.05 7.98
C ILE A 115 6.49 -11.40 7.37
N THR A 116 6.97 -11.38 6.12
CA THR A 116 7.47 -12.60 5.47
C THR A 116 8.84 -12.98 6.02
N ARG A 117 9.24 -14.25 5.84
CA ARG A 117 10.57 -14.72 6.25
C ARG A 117 11.69 -13.92 5.56
N ALA A 118 11.51 -13.60 4.27
CA ALA A 118 12.49 -12.83 3.51
C ALA A 118 12.66 -11.42 4.07
N LEU A 119 11.56 -10.72 4.33
CA LEU A 119 11.59 -9.38 4.93
C LEU A 119 12.19 -9.40 6.34
N PHE A 120 11.81 -10.39 7.17
CA PHE A 120 12.36 -10.51 8.50
C PHE A 120 13.89 -10.71 8.47
N ALA A 121 14.38 -11.49 7.52
CA ALA A 121 15.82 -11.67 7.33
C ALA A 121 16.52 -10.35 6.94
N VAL A 122 15.89 -9.51 6.10
CA VAL A 122 16.38 -8.15 5.79
C VAL A 122 16.46 -7.31 7.07
N TRP A 123 15.40 -7.28 7.87
CA TRP A 123 15.41 -6.52 9.12
C TRP A 123 16.49 -7.00 10.11
N MET A 124 16.75 -8.32 10.16
CA MET A 124 17.84 -8.85 10.99
C MET A 124 19.21 -8.44 10.46
N ARG A 125 19.41 -8.36 9.13
CA ARG A 125 20.64 -7.83 8.56
C ARG A 125 20.82 -6.34 8.87
N ILE A 126 19.76 -5.54 8.75
CA ILE A 126 19.78 -4.13 9.16
C ILE A 126 20.20 -4.03 10.62
N LEU A 127 19.54 -4.75 11.54
CA LEU A 127 19.88 -4.68 12.95
C LEU A 127 21.34 -5.10 13.24
N ARG A 128 21.91 -6.08 12.53
CA ARG A 128 23.32 -6.45 12.69
C ARG A 128 24.28 -5.36 12.20
N ARG A 129 23.92 -4.68 11.10
CA ARG A 129 24.73 -3.58 10.53
C ARG A 129 24.66 -2.30 11.38
N VAL A 130 23.59 -2.14 12.19
CA VAL A 130 23.38 -0.96 13.04
C VAL A 130 23.12 -1.37 14.51
N PRO A 131 24.19 -1.74 15.27
CA PRO A 131 24.08 -2.29 16.62
C PRO A 131 23.36 -1.39 17.62
N THR A 132 23.38 -0.07 17.40
CA THR A 132 22.77 0.95 18.25
C THR A 132 21.29 1.19 17.93
N SER A 133 20.59 0.24 17.32
CA SER A 133 19.17 0.35 16.99
C SER A 133 18.34 -0.78 17.59
N VAL A 134 17.05 -0.52 17.75
CA VAL A 134 16.02 -1.51 18.11
C VAL A 134 14.93 -1.52 17.07
N LEU A 135 14.17 -2.61 17.00
CA LEU A 135 13.01 -2.74 16.12
C LEU A 135 11.73 -2.82 16.97
N TRP A 136 10.89 -1.83 16.87
CA TRP A 136 9.63 -1.70 17.61
C TRP A 136 8.45 -2.16 16.74
N LEU A 137 7.82 -3.26 17.14
CA LEU A 137 6.81 -3.96 16.36
C LEU A 137 5.45 -3.94 17.06
N TYR A 138 4.37 -3.90 16.28
CA TYR A 138 3.01 -4.07 16.80
C TYR A 138 2.78 -5.51 17.26
N SER A 139 2.40 -5.72 18.54
CA SER A 139 2.30 -7.06 19.13
C SER A 139 0.97 -7.76 18.84
N HIS A 140 0.61 -7.87 17.57
CA HIS A 140 -0.61 -8.58 17.18
C HIS A 140 -0.39 -9.51 15.98
N PRO A 141 -0.69 -10.82 16.10
CA PRO A 141 -1.11 -11.55 17.31
C PRO A 141 0.03 -11.71 18.31
N ARG A 142 -0.28 -11.60 19.62
CA ARG A 142 0.71 -11.70 20.70
C ARG A 142 1.57 -12.96 20.64
N ALA A 143 0.96 -14.10 20.26
CA ALA A 143 1.65 -15.39 20.15
C ALA A 143 2.81 -15.40 19.14
N ALA A 144 2.87 -14.44 18.20
CA ALA A 144 3.95 -14.36 17.23
C ALA A 144 5.22 -13.71 17.79
N ALA A 145 5.13 -12.89 18.85
CA ALA A 145 6.26 -12.14 19.38
C ALA A 145 7.42 -13.06 19.82
N GLY A 146 7.13 -14.09 20.61
CA GLY A 146 8.16 -15.04 21.08
C GLY A 146 8.81 -15.82 19.92
N ARG A 147 8.04 -16.15 18.86
CA ARG A 147 8.60 -16.81 17.67
C ARG A 147 9.55 -15.89 16.90
N LEU A 148 9.21 -14.61 16.76
CA LEU A 148 10.09 -13.63 16.12
C LEU A 148 11.38 -13.41 16.94
N GLN A 149 11.28 -13.36 18.28
CA GLN A 149 12.45 -13.25 19.16
C GLN A 149 13.37 -14.48 19.07
N ALA A 150 12.79 -15.70 18.99
CA ALA A 150 13.56 -16.92 18.79
C ALA A 150 14.28 -16.90 17.42
N ALA A 151 13.56 -16.55 16.35
CA ALA A 151 14.14 -16.43 15.01
C ALA A 151 15.23 -15.34 14.95
N ALA A 152 15.07 -14.22 15.64
CA ALA A 152 16.10 -13.18 15.73
C ALA A 152 17.39 -13.71 16.37
N ARG A 153 17.27 -14.48 17.46
CA ARG A 153 18.41 -15.12 18.12
C ARG A 153 19.16 -16.07 17.17
N GLU A 154 18.42 -16.90 16.43
CA GLU A 154 18.99 -17.81 15.43
C GLU A 154 19.73 -17.05 14.30
N MET A 155 19.30 -15.82 14.00
CA MET A 155 19.92 -14.94 13.00
C MET A 155 21.00 -14.01 13.60
N GLY A 156 21.42 -14.22 14.85
CA GLY A 156 22.49 -13.48 15.50
C GLY A 156 22.11 -12.08 15.98
N VAL A 157 20.80 -11.84 16.24
CA VAL A 157 20.28 -10.59 16.82
C VAL A 157 19.74 -10.87 18.22
N ALA A 158 20.17 -10.08 19.20
CA ALA A 158 19.69 -10.20 20.59
C ALA A 158 18.16 -9.98 20.64
N PRO A 159 17.37 -10.92 21.21
CA PRO A 159 15.91 -10.86 21.21
C PRO A 159 15.34 -9.59 21.83
N GLU A 160 16.06 -9.00 22.78
CA GLU A 160 15.69 -7.77 23.52
C GLU A 160 15.67 -6.53 22.59
N ARG A 161 16.35 -6.62 21.45
CA ARG A 161 16.29 -5.57 20.41
C ARG A 161 14.99 -5.57 19.61
N LEU A 162 14.14 -6.60 19.75
CA LEU A 162 12.78 -6.63 19.24
C LEU A 162 11.83 -6.26 20.39
N ILE A 163 11.32 -5.03 20.35
CA ILE A 163 10.38 -4.48 21.34
C ILE A 163 8.97 -4.58 20.76
N PHE A 164 7.99 -4.95 21.56
CA PHE A 164 6.63 -5.19 21.09
C PHE A 164 5.63 -4.23 21.74
N ALA A 165 5.01 -3.39 20.91
CA ALA A 165 3.98 -2.45 21.34
C ALA A 165 2.61 -3.14 21.41
N PRO A 166 1.90 -3.07 22.54
CA PRO A 166 0.54 -3.60 22.66
C PRO A 166 -0.45 -2.80 21.78
N PRO A 167 -1.66 -3.34 21.49
CA PRO A 167 -2.75 -2.54 20.96
C PRO A 167 -2.96 -1.26 21.76
N CYS A 168 -3.27 -0.17 21.09
CA CYS A 168 -3.47 1.15 21.69
C CYS A 168 -4.73 1.79 21.13
N SER A 169 -5.57 2.30 22.01
CA SER A 169 -6.81 3.01 21.71
C SER A 169 -6.97 4.16 22.69
N PRO A 170 -7.51 5.30 22.29
CA PRO A 170 -7.99 5.64 20.94
C PRO A 170 -6.87 5.84 19.91
N LYS A 171 -7.22 6.04 18.65
CA LYS A 171 -6.30 6.24 17.53
C LYS A 171 -5.29 7.37 17.78
N LEU A 172 -5.72 8.47 18.39
CA LEU A 172 -4.86 9.60 18.73
C LEU A 172 -3.68 9.17 19.61
N GLU A 173 -3.90 8.34 20.63
CA GLU A 173 -2.84 7.85 21.51
C GLU A 173 -1.88 6.91 20.76
N HIS A 174 -2.39 6.15 19.80
CA HIS A 174 -1.53 5.39 18.90
C HIS A 174 -0.64 6.31 18.06
N LEU A 175 -1.18 7.36 17.47
CA LEU A 175 -0.41 8.32 16.66
C LEU A 175 0.63 9.05 17.52
N LYS A 176 0.27 9.46 18.73
CA LYS A 176 1.21 10.09 19.68
C LYS A 176 2.40 9.17 19.98
N ARG A 177 2.16 7.89 20.32
CA ARG A 177 3.28 6.98 20.59
C ARG A 177 4.18 6.74 19.38
N VAL A 178 3.61 6.73 18.16
CA VAL A 178 4.37 6.52 16.92
C VAL A 178 5.45 7.59 16.75
N THR A 179 5.24 8.82 17.23
CA THR A 179 6.24 9.92 17.17
C THR A 179 7.57 9.57 17.83
N LEU A 180 7.60 8.58 18.73
CA LEU A 180 8.79 8.11 19.44
C LEU A 180 9.76 7.34 18.54
N ALA A 181 9.28 6.83 17.40
CA ALA A 181 10.12 6.15 16.42
C ALA A 181 10.95 7.16 15.62
N ASP A 182 12.08 6.68 15.11
CA ASP A 182 12.96 7.50 14.27
C ASP A 182 12.76 7.22 12.79
N LEU A 183 12.54 5.94 12.41
CA LEU A 183 12.39 5.51 11.04
C LEU A 183 11.44 4.31 10.97
N ALA A 184 10.48 4.34 10.06
CA ALA A 184 9.58 3.22 9.81
C ALA A 184 10.09 2.35 8.65
N LEU A 185 9.97 1.04 8.82
CA LEU A 185 10.32 0.00 7.84
C LEU A 185 9.03 -0.68 7.39
N ASP A 186 8.62 -0.49 6.14
CA ASP A 186 7.35 -1.02 5.64
C ASP A 186 7.40 -2.53 5.37
N THR A 187 6.23 -3.16 5.33
CA THR A 187 6.03 -4.53 4.83
C THR A 187 5.88 -4.52 3.30
N LEU A 188 6.37 -5.57 2.60
CA LEU A 188 6.62 -5.48 1.15
C LEU A 188 5.57 -6.16 0.27
N VAL A 189 5.06 -7.33 0.67
CA VAL A 189 4.04 -8.06 -0.12
C VAL A 189 2.66 -7.41 0.02
N TYR A 190 2.39 -6.92 1.21
CA TYR A 190 1.21 -6.13 1.55
C TYR A 190 1.67 -4.97 2.42
N ASN A 191 1.79 -3.80 1.83
CA ASN A 191 2.28 -2.59 2.49
C ASN A 191 1.44 -2.17 3.71
N GLY A 192 1.98 -1.27 4.49
CA GLY A 192 1.18 -0.41 5.36
C GLY A 192 0.30 0.50 4.49
N HIS A 193 -1.02 0.39 4.64
CA HIS A 193 -1.96 1.31 3.99
C HIS A 193 -2.23 2.49 4.93
N THR A 194 -3.29 2.42 5.73
CA THR A 194 -3.52 3.40 6.80
C THR A 194 -2.32 3.52 7.74
N THR A 195 -1.61 2.40 7.99
CA THR A 195 -0.41 2.41 8.85
C THR A 195 0.72 3.26 8.26
N ALA A 196 0.90 3.28 6.93
CA ALA A 196 1.88 4.17 6.29
C ALA A 196 1.50 5.65 6.48
N SER A 197 0.23 5.98 6.27
CA SER A 197 -0.28 7.33 6.56
C SER A 197 -0.11 7.72 8.04
N ASP A 198 -0.29 6.76 8.97
CA ASP A 198 -0.04 6.97 10.41
C ASP A 198 1.41 7.38 10.70
N MET A 199 2.38 6.67 10.08
CA MET A 199 3.80 6.97 10.25
C MET A 199 4.10 8.39 9.76
N LEU A 200 3.66 8.72 8.56
CA LEU A 200 3.95 10.02 7.95
C LEU A 200 3.24 11.15 8.69
N TRP A 201 2.00 10.98 9.14
CA TRP A 201 1.31 11.98 9.96
C TRP A 201 1.99 12.17 11.32
N ALA A 202 2.47 11.10 11.93
CA ALA A 202 3.25 11.17 13.17
C ALA A 202 4.66 11.79 12.98
N GLY A 203 5.05 12.16 11.76
CA GLY A 203 6.36 12.74 11.47
C GLY A 203 7.49 11.69 11.46
N VAL A 204 7.18 10.44 11.20
CA VAL A 204 8.16 9.34 11.10
C VAL A 204 8.38 9.00 9.63
N PRO A 205 9.58 9.23 9.08
CA PRO A 205 9.93 8.83 7.73
C PRO A 205 9.73 7.32 7.54
N LEU A 206 9.19 6.91 6.38
CA LEU A 206 8.86 5.52 6.07
C LEU A 206 9.63 5.06 4.83
N ILE A 207 10.51 4.08 4.96
CA ILE A 207 11.10 3.39 3.80
C ILE A 207 10.12 2.33 3.34
N THR A 208 9.78 2.35 2.06
CA THR A 208 8.95 1.35 1.40
C THR A 208 9.54 0.92 0.07
N MET A 209 9.21 -0.29 -0.38
CA MET A 209 9.60 -0.82 -1.68
C MET A 209 8.37 -0.89 -2.58
N ARG A 210 8.53 -0.42 -3.83
CA ARG A 210 7.50 -0.54 -4.86
C ARG A 210 7.47 -1.98 -5.38
N GLY A 211 6.35 -2.67 -5.17
CA GLY A 211 6.18 -4.05 -5.65
C GLY A 211 5.34 -4.15 -6.92
N ASP A 212 4.93 -5.38 -7.28
CA ASP A 212 4.25 -5.68 -8.56
C ASP A 212 2.73 -5.67 -8.45
N THR A 213 2.17 -5.63 -7.25
CA THR A 213 0.72 -5.67 -7.03
C THR A 213 0.22 -4.42 -6.34
N TRP A 214 -1.05 -4.07 -6.52
CA TRP A 214 -1.62 -2.92 -5.81
C TRP A 214 -1.31 -2.91 -4.31
N PRO A 215 -1.58 -4.01 -3.53
CA PRO A 215 -1.29 -3.99 -2.09
C PRO A 215 0.17 -3.73 -1.74
N SER A 216 1.10 -4.02 -2.64
CA SER A 216 2.53 -3.82 -2.45
C SER A 216 3.06 -2.47 -3.00
N ARG A 217 2.16 -1.59 -3.45
CA ARG A 217 2.47 -0.26 -3.99
C ARG A 217 1.83 0.89 -3.21
N VAL A 218 0.92 0.56 -2.28
CA VAL A 218 0.14 1.57 -1.56
C VAL A 218 1.00 2.50 -0.72
N ALA A 219 2.00 1.97 0.00
CA ALA A 219 2.87 2.83 0.79
C ALA A 219 3.76 3.72 -0.08
N ALA A 220 4.11 3.29 -1.29
CA ALA A 220 4.80 4.14 -2.26
C ALA A 220 3.89 5.31 -2.69
N SER A 221 2.62 5.04 -3.04
CA SER A 221 1.64 6.09 -3.36
C SER A 221 1.48 7.08 -2.21
N VAL A 222 1.33 6.59 -0.99
CA VAL A 222 1.22 7.40 0.23
C VAL A 222 2.48 8.25 0.46
N ALA A 223 3.67 7.68 0.30
CA ALA A 223 4.94 8.39 0.46
C ALA A 223 5.13 9.49 -0.60
N GLU A 224 4.78 9.19 -1.85
CA GLU A 224 4.84 10.15 -2.95
C GLU A 224 3.87 11.31 -2.74
N ALA A 225 2.63 11.04 -2.34
CA ALA A 225 1.65 12.07 -2.02
C ALA A 225 2.00 12.89 -0.77
N ALA A 226 2.85 12.36 0.13
CA ALA A 226 3.46 13.09 1.23
C ALA A 226 4.75 13.84 0.84
N LEU A 227 5.13 13.83 -0.44
CA LEU A 227 6.34 14.44 -0.99
C LEU A 227 7.65 13.85 -0.42
N MET A 228 7.65 12.56 -0.09
CA MET A 228 8.78 11.81 0.48
C MET A 228 9.34 10.77 -0.50
N HIS A 229 9.47 11.13 -1.78
CA HIS A 229 9.86 10.25 -2.89
C HIS A 229 11.16 9.49 -2.66
N GLU A 230 12.14 10.12 -2.02
CA GLU A 230 13.46 9.56 -1.77
C GLU A 230 13.45 8.31 -0.86
N LEU A 231 12.34 8.06 -0.16
CA LEU A 231 12.17 6.90 0.73
C LEU A 231 11.49 5.71 0.04
N VAL A 232 11.10 5.86 -1.23
CA VAL A 232 10.59 4.80 -2.07
C VAL A 232 11.76 4.17 -2.84
N VAL A 233 11.90 2.86 -2.74
CA VAL A 233 12.95 2.08 -3.41
C VAL A 233 12.34 0.97 -4.27
N ASP A 234 13.13 0.36 -5.15
CA ASP A 234 12.63 -0.60 -6.13
C ASP A 234 13.09 -2.05 -5.86
N ASP A 235 14.04 -2.25 -4.93
CA ASP A 235 14.51 -3.58 -4.57
C ASP A 235 14.88 -3.71 -3.08
N LEU A 236 15.11 -4.97 -2.65
CA LEU A 236 15.42 -5.32 -1.26
C LEU A 236 16.81 -4.84 -0.80
N GLU A 237 17.78 -4.76 -1.71
CA GLU A 237 19.13 -4.29 -1.41
C GLU A 237 19.09 -2.78 -1.14
N ALA A 238 18.46 -2.02 -2.02
CA ALA A 238 18.22 -0.60 -1.83
C ALA A 238 17.42 -0.29 -0.55
N TYR A 239 16.43 -1.15 -0.22
CA TYR A 239 15.66 -1.03 1.03
C TYR A 239 16.56 -1.20 2.27
N GLU A 240 17.40 -2.24 2.30
CA GLU A 240 18.34 -2.50 3.39
C GLU A 240 19.37 -1.38 3.49
N ASP A 241 20.00 -1.03 2.39
CA ASP A 241 21.06 -0.03 2.37
C ASP A 241 20.55 1.38 2.73
N LYS A 242 19.38 1.76 2.26
CA LYS A 242 18.74 3.02 2.65
C LYS A 242 18.51 3.09 4.16
N ALA A 243 18.01 2.01 4.76
CA ALA A 243 17.75 1.95 6.20
C ALA A 243 19.08 2.09 6.99
N VAL A 244 20.11 1.33 6.60
CA VAL A 244 21.42 1.37 7.24
C VAL A 244 22.08 2.74 7.08
N ALA A 245 22.06 3.31 5.88
CA ALA A 245 22.63 4.62 5.61
C ALA A 245 21.99 5.71 6.45
N LEU A 246 20.66 5.71 6.59
CA LEU A 246 19.95 6.71 7.40
C LEU A 246 20.25 6.57 8.89
N VAL A 247 20.41 5.35 9.41
CA VAL A 247 20.79 5.14 10.82
C VAL A 247 22.21 5.62 11.08
N HIS A 248 23.14 5.43 10.15
CA HIS A 248 24.51 5.93 10.24
C HIS A 248 24.65 7.44 9.97
N ALA A 249 23.61 8.07 9.44
CA ALA A 249 23.57 9.52 9.18
C ALA A 249 22.48 10.20 10.03
N PRO A 250 22.64 10.31 11.35
CA PRO A 250 21.60 10.82 12.25
C PRO A 250 21.16 12.24 11.90
N GLU A 251 22.06 13.04 11.35
CA GLU A 251 21.74 14.39 10.89
C GLU A 251 20.81 14.37 9.67
N ARG A 252 21.03 13.46 8.70
CA ARG A 252 20.13 13.30 7.56
C ARG A 252 18.75 12.80 7.99
N LEU A 253 18.73 11.85 8.93
CA LEU A 253 17.47 11.33 9.50
C LEU A 253 16.69 12.43 10.23
N ARG A 254 17.37 13.31 10.97
CA ARG A 254 16.78 14.48 11.61
C ARG A 254 16.19 15.45 10.58
N GLN A 255 16.95 15.76 9.51
CA GLN A 255 16.48 16.61 8.41
C GLN A 255 15.23 16.04 7.74
N LEU A 256 15.18 14.73 7.46
CA LEU A 256 14.01 14.06 6.90
C LEU A 256 12.77 14.22 7.80
N LYS A 257 12.94 14.07 9.12
CA LYS A 257 11.83 14.28 10.07
C LYS A 257 11.34 15.73 10.05
N GLU A 258 12.26 16.70 9.98
CA GLU A 258 11.92 18.11 9.90
C GLU A 258 11.24 18.48 8.57
N GLU A 259 11.73 17.93 7.45
CA GLU A 259 11.10 18.09 6.15
C GLU A 259 9.68 17.54 6.15
N LEU A 260 9.50 16.33 6.67
CA LEU A 260 8.18 15.70 6.79
C LEU A 260 7.25 16.51 7.71
N ALA A 261 7.76 17.02 8.84
CA ALA A 261 6.98 17.87 9.75
C ALA A 261 6.46 19.15 9.08
N LYS A 262 7.22 19.72 8.14
CA LYS A 262 6.80 20.87 7.34
C LYS A 262 5.81 20.45 6.25
N LYS A 263 6.11 19.35 5.52
CA LYS A 263 5.33 18.88 4.38
C LYS A 263 3.96 18.33 4.80
N ARG A 264 3.83 17.67 5.95
CA ARG A 264 2.56 17.06 6.37
C ARG A 264 1.39 18.01 6.51
N THR A 265 1.63 19.31 6.68
CA THR A 265 0.57 20.33 6.74
C THR A 265 0.22 20.95 5.39
N SER A 266 0.94 20.60 4.32
CA SER A 266 0.75 21.16 2.97
C SER A 266 0.78 20.10 1.87
N ALA A 267 1.16 18.86 2.18
CA ALA A 267 1.23 17.78 1.19
C ALA A 267 -0.17 17.34 0.75
N PRO A 268 -0.34 16.99 -0.53
CA PRO A 268 -1.61 16.51 -1.07
C PRO A 268 -2.22 15.33 -0.31
N LEU A 269 -1.40 14.47 0.30
CA LEU A 269 -1.86 13.32 1.07
C LEU A 269 -2.83 13.72 2.19
N PHE A 270 -2.60 14.86 2.85
CA PHE A 270 -3.33 15.30 4.03
C PHE A 270 -4.30 16.44 3.74
N ASP A 271 -4.46 16.84 2.48
CA ASP A 271 -5.48 17.81 2.04
C ASP A 271 -6.76 17.08 1.62
N SER A 272 -7.62 16.80 2.62
CA SER A 272 -8.91 16.13 2.40
C SER A 272 -9.82 16.95 1.47
N GLY A 273 -9.77 18.27 1.54
CA GLY A 273 -10.53 19.15 0.66
C GLY A 273 -10.10 19.04 -0.80
N LEU A 274 -8.79 18.97 -1.07
CA LEU A 274 -8.27 18.72 -2.42
C LEU A 274 -8.70 17.33 -2.91
N TRP A 275 -8.59 16.31 -2.05
CA TRP A 275 -8.98 14.95 -2.40
C TRP A 275 -10.46 14.88 -2.80
N VAL A 276 -11.36 15.47 -2.00
CA VAL A 276 -12.81 15.48 -2.26
C VAL A 276 -13.12 16.17 -3.58
N ARG A 277 -12.56 17.35 -3.83
CA ARG A 277 -12.77 18.08 -5.10
C ARG A 277 -12.36 17.27 -6.32
N ASN A 278 -11.21 16.57 -6.23
CA ASN A 278 -10.75 15.70 -7.31
C ASN A 278 -11.68 14.49 -7.51
N PHE A 279 -12.16 13.91 -6.42
CA PHE A 279 -13.06 12.76 -6.47
C PHE A 279 -14.41 13.14 -7.08
N GLU A 280 -14.98 14.28 -6.68
CA GLU A 280 -16.23 14.81 -7.25
C GLU A 280 -16.10 15.07 -8.75
N LEU A 281 -15.01 15.71 -9.20
CA LEU A 281 -14.74 15.89 -10.63
C LEU A 281 -14.68 14.56 -11.39
N GLY A 282 -14.07 13.55 -10.80
CA GLY A 282 -14.01 12.21 -11.38
C GLY A 282 -15.38 11.55 -11.49
N LEU A 283 -16.20 11.66 -10.46
CA LEU A 283 -17.56 11.13 -10.44
C LEU A 283 -18.49 11.87 -11.44
N ASP A 284 -18.36 13.18 -11.55
CA ASP A 284 -19.10 13.99 -12.53
C ASP A 284 -18.77 13.55 -13.96
N GLU A 285 -17.49 13.31 -14.26
CA GLU A 285 -17.10 12.79 -15.57
C GLU A 285 -17.61 11.37 -15.81
N VAL A 286 -17.57 10.50 -14.82
CA VAL A 286 -18.15 9.15 -14.88
C VAL A 286 -19.66 9.23 -15.19
N TRP A 287 -20.37 10.10 -14.48
CA TRP A 287 -21.80 10.31 -14.69
C TRP A 287 -22.12 10.89 -16.07
N ARG A 288 -21.35 11.90 -16.52
CA ARG A 288 -21.49 12.51 -17.84
C ARG A 288 -21.33 11.48 -18.95
N ARG A 289 -20.36 10.57 -18.84
CA ARG A 289 -20.15 9.47 -19.79
C ARG A 289 -21.33 8.51 -19.82
N TYR A 290 -21.83 8.14 -18.66
CA TYR A 290 -23.01 7.27 -18.55
C TYR A 290 -24.22 7.94 -19.21
N ALA A 291 -24.53 9.20 -18.89
CA ALA A 291 -25.66 9.94 -19.43
C ALA A 291 -25.58 10.12 -20.96
N ALA A 292 -24.37 10.19 -21.52
CA ALA A 292 -24.13 10.26 -22.97
C ALA A 292 -24.14 8.89 -23.65
N GLY A 293 -24.42 7.79 -22.95
CA GLY A 293 -24.37 6.43 -23.52
C GLY A 293 -22.95 5.96 -23.88
N ALA A 294 -21.92 6.65 -23.42
CA ALA A 294 -20.52 6.34 -23.74
C ALA A 294 -19.99 5.19 -22.85
N THR A 295 -20.59 4.00 -22.96
CA THR A 295 -20.31 2.85 -22.10
C THR A 295 -19.04 2.08 -22.45
N GLY A 296 -18.45 2.30 -23.64
CA GLY A 296 -17.25 1.59 -24.13
C GLY A 296 -15.93 2.35 -23.94
N ALA A 297 -15.89 3.38 -23.11
CA ALA A 297 -14.82 4.35 -23.16
C ALA A 297 -13.66 4.09 -22.18
N ALA A 298 -12.56 4.79 -22.45
CA ALA A 298 -11.31 4.82 -21.73
C ALA A 298 -11.43 5.14 -20.24
N HIS A 299 -10.36 4.86 -19.48
CA HIS A 299 -10.19 5.27 -18.09
C HIS A 299 -10.39 6.78 -17.90
N VAL A 300 -10.77 7.21 -16.69
CA VAL A 300 -10.90 8.64 -16.33
C VAL A 300 -9.62 9.07 -15.62
N LEU A 301 -8.93 10.07 -16.13
CA LEU A 301 -7.78 10.71 -15.49
C LEU A 301 -8.22 12.09 -14.99
N VAL A 302 -8.39 12.23 -13.69
CA VAL A 302 -8.88 13.46 -13.06
C VAL A 302 -7.91 14.64 -13.28
N SER A 303 -6.61 14.38 -13.31
CA SER A 303 -5.59 15.38 -13.64
C SER A 303 -5.79 16.04 -15.02
N HIS A 304 -6.44 15.35 -15.96
CA HIS A 304 -6.77 15.91 -17.27
C HIS A 304 -8.03 16.76 -17.26
N LEU A 305 -8.93 16.54 -16.28
CA LEU A 305 -10.18 17.32 -16.15
C LEU A 305 -9.90 18.70 -15.55
N ASN A 306 -8.94 18.76 -14.62
CA ASN A 306 -8.51 20.03 -14.02
C ASN A 306 -6.97 20.05 -13.84
N PRO A 307 -6.23 20.51 -14.85
CA PRO A 307 -4.76 20.58 -14.79
C PRO A 307 -4.20 21.44 -13.64
N ALA A 308 -4.97 22.42 -13.16
CA ALA A 308 -4.56 23.28 -12.04
C ALA A 308 -4.47 22.55 -10.69
N LEU A 309 -5.17 21.42 -10.54
CA LEU A 309 -5.11 20.55 -9.34
C LEU A 309 -3.96 19.56 -9.38
N SER A 310 -3.28 19.40 -10.52
CA SER A 310 -2.13 18.52 -10.70
C SER A 310 -0.84 19.32 -10.48
N THR A 311 -0.44 19.51 -9.24
CA THR A 311 0.82 20.19 -8.89
C THR A 311 2.05 19.29 -8.92
N THR A 312 1.89 17.98 -9.20
CA THR A 312 3.00 17.04 -9.34
C THR A 312 3.60 17.13 -10.74
N PRO A 313 4.94 17.05 -10.91
CA PRO A 313 5.56 16.96 -12.24
C PRO A 313 4.96 15.76 -12.99
N ARG A 314 4.35 16.03 -14.13
CA ARG A 314 3.80 14.99 -14.99
C ARG A 314 4.95 14.09 -15.46
N LEU A 315 4.97 12.85 -15.01
CA LEU A 315 5.53 11.80 -15.85
C LEU A 315 4.66 11.80 -17.12
N SER A 316 5.23 12.20 -18.25
CA SER A 316 4.52 12.29 -19.52
C SER A 316 4.16 10.88 -19.98
N LEU A 317 3.04 10.37 -19.51
CA LEU A 317 2.42 9.17 -20.06
C LEU A 317 1.67 9.62 -21.32
N THR A 318 2.31 9.53 -22.47
CA THR A 318 1.60 9.48 -23.75
C THR A 318 0.75 8.21 -23.74
N VAL A 319 -0.53 8.37 -23.47
CA VAL A 319 -1.52 7.29 -23.64
C VAL A 319 -1.63 7.03 -25.13
N PRO A 320 -1.18 5.86 -25.66
CA PRO A 320 -1.46 5.53 -27.05
C PRO A 320 -2.98 5.43 -27.22
N PRO A 321 -3.54 5.93 -28.37
CA PRO A 321 -4.96 5.81 -28.64
C PRO A 321 -5.36 4.34 -28.64
N ALA A 322 -6.44 4.01 -27.96
CA ALA A 322 -7.03 2.68 -27.99
C ALA A 322 -7.40 2.36 -29.45
N GLY A 323 -6.66 1.43 -30.07
CA GLY A 323 -6.98 1.02 -31.45
C GLY A 323 -5.82 0.63 -32.36
N ALA A 324 -4.59 0.55 -31.92
CA ALA A 324 -3.53 -0.05 -32.74
C ALA A 324 -3.42 -1.57 -32.41
N ALA A 325 -4.13 -2.38 -33.22
CA ALA A 325 -3.91 -3.81 -33.26
C ALA A 325 -2.44 -4.09 -33.60
N PRO A 326 -1.77 -5.09 -33.00
CA PRO A 326 -0.40 -5.42 -33.37
C PRO A 326 -0.38 -5.91 -34.82
N ALA A 327 0.47 -5.31 -35.66
CA ALA A 327 0.69 -5.69 -37.02
C ALA A 327 1.08 -7.17 -37.07
N GLY A 328 0.28 -7.97 -37.75
CA GLY A 328 0.44 -9.40 -37.86
C GLY A 328 1.79 -9.79 -38.46
N THR A 329 2.58 -10.51 -37.70
CA THR A 329 3.66 -11.31 -38.26
C THR A 329 3.05 -12.52 -38.96
N SER A 330 3.12 -12.52 -40.29
CA SER A 330 2.79 -13.67 -41.13
C SER A 330 3.79 -14.80 -40.84
N ALA A 331 3.40 -15.77 -40.02
CA ALA A 331 4.07 -17.05 -39.94
C ALA A 331 3.31 -18.09 -40.77
N GLY A 332 4.04 -18.69 -41.72
CA GLY A 332 3.55 -19.56 -42.75
C GLY A 332 2.78 -20.80 -42.26
N ARG A 333 1.70 -21.08 -42.95
CA ARG A 333 0.97 -22.36 -42.91
C ARG A 333 1.84 -23.48 -43.48
N ALA A 334 2.37 -24.36 -42.62
CA ALA A 334 2.81 -25.68 -43.05
C ALA A 334 1.65 -26.68 -42.95
N ARG A 335 1.20 -27.18 -44.07
CA ARG A 335 0.25 -28.30 -44.23
C ARG A 335 0.96 -29.58 -43.79
N ALA A 336 0.46 -30.30 -42.81
CA ALA A 336 0.80 -31.69 -42.59
C ALA A 336 -0.41 -32.59 -42.88
N ALA A 337 -0.13 -33.57 -43.74
CA ALA A 337 -1.08 -34.49 -44.34
C ALA A 337 -1.62 -35.52 -43.35
N ARG A 338 -2.87 -35.86 -43.57
CA ARG A 338 -3.56 -37.07 -43.00
C ARG A 338 -2.88 -38.36 -43.46
N ARG A 339 -2.64 -39.29 -42.61
CA ARG A 339 -2.66 -40.75 -42.88
C ARG A 339 -3.36 -41.48 -41.74
N GLY A 340 -4.23 -42.37 -42.17
CA GLY A 340 -5.26 -43.13 -41.44
C GLY A 340 -4.73 -44.32 -40.65
N GLY A 341 -5.62 -44.87 -39.91
CA GLY A 341 -5.67 -45.90 -38.92
C GLY A 341 -4.98 -47.26 -39.20
N PRO A 342 -5.26 -48.33 -38.42
CA PRO A 342 -6.58 -48.76 -37.97
C PRO A 342 -6.65 -49.32 -36.51
N THR A 343 -7.84 -49.56 -36.08
CA THR A 343 -8.42 -50.34 -35.00
C THR A 343 -7.69 -51.61 -34.57
N SER A 344 -7.62 -51.86 -33.24
CA SER A 344 -7.72 -53.21 -32.69
C SER A 344 -8.26 -53.13 -31.25
N SER A 345 -9.29 -53.94 -31.04
CA SER A 345 -10.01 -54.29 -29.83
C SER A 345 -9.20 -55.20 -28.90
N MET A 346 -9.47 -55.16 -27.60
CA MET A 346 -9.88 -56.30 -26.73
C MET A 346 -9.68 -55.96 -25.25
N ARG A 347 -10.77 -55.91 -24.55
CA ARG A 347 -11.25 -56.77 -23.45
C ARG A 347 -10.25 -57.11 -22.32
N GLY A 348 -10.68 -56.77 -21.11
CA GLY A 348 -10.92 -57.83 -20.14
C GLY A 348 -10.29 -57.65 -18.77
N SER A 349 -11.16 -57.54 -17.77
CA SER A 349 -11.19 -58.15 -16.44
C SER A 349 -10.24 -57.62 -15.36
N SER A 350 -10.79 -56.98 -14.37
CA SER A 350 -11.29 -57.49 -13.06
C SER A 350 -10.22 -57.77 -12.00
N ALA A 351 -10.41 -57.09 -10.86
CA ALA A 351 -10.25 -57.54 -9.47
C ALA A 351 -8.83 -57.65 -8.87
N SER A 352 -8.52 -56.80 -7.97
CA SER A 352 -8.49 -57.00 -6.49
C SER A 352 -8.23 -55.66 -5.80
#